data_90e751d3e4cf2c73a4d347438c7116d0
#
_entry.id   90e751d3e4cf2c73a4d347438c7116d0
#
_cell.length_a   1.000
_cell.length_b   1.000
_cell.length_c   1.000
_cell.angle_alpha   90.00
_cell.angle_beta   90.00
_cell.angle_gamma   90.00
#
_symmetry.space_group_name_H-M   'P 1'
#
loop_
_entity.id
_entity.type
_entity.pdbx_description
1 polymer ?
#
loop_
_entity_poly.entity_id
_entity_poly.type
_entity_poly.pdbx_seq_one_letter_code
_entity_poly.pdbx_strand_id
1 'polypeptide(L)'
;MKTILVTGSSSGIGKSTAIKFVKAGWNVVSWGRRFKKMEAWKNNLPLTDQKRIFIQCVDVMSASQVTEAIQLIPENFKVIDLLVNNAGLALGKSPIHEGLIKDWEQMIDTNLKGLLYVTKVISPEMVNRKSGQIINIGSIAGKETYPDGNVYNATKFAVDALTRGMRQDLSQHQIRVSQISPGMVETEFSEVRFHGDKKKAQQVYKNMSPLKANDIADLIYYISNTPSHVNVADVLILPTQQA
;
A
#
# COMPACT_ATOMS: atom_id res chain seq x y z
N MET A 1 4.16 20.37 -9.80
CA MET A 1 3.00 19.65 -9.19
C MET A 1 3.56 18.40 -8.54
N LYS A 2 3.16 18.06 -7.33
CA LYS A 2 3.66 16.85 -6.64
C LYS A 2 3.06 15.58 -7.24
N THR A 3 3.84 14.50 -7.25
CA THR A 3 3.41 13.20 -7.77
C THR A 3 3.46 12.11 -6.68
N ILE A 4 2.38 11.34 -6.59
CA ILE A 4 2.31 10.13 -5.76
C ILE A 4 2.33 8.88 -6.64
N LEU A 5 3.10 7.86 -6.24
CA LEU A 5 2.98 6.51 -6.77
C LEU A 5 2.29 5.62 -5.73
N VAL A 6 1.21 4.95 -6.14
CA VAL A 6 0.46 4.04 -5.27
C VAL A 6 0.44 2.64 -5.87
N THR A 7 0.97 1.66 -5.15
CA THR A 7 0.88 0.25 -5.54
C THR A 7 -0.42 -0.39 -5.02
N GLY A 8 -0.96 -1.36 -5.76
CA GLY A 8 -2.21 -2.02 -5.38
C GLY A 8 -3.45 -1.13 -5.47
N SER A 9 -3.46 -0.16 -6.38
CA SER A 9 -4.47 0.89 -6.51
C SER A 9 -5.75 0.47 -7.27
N SER A 10 -5.93 -0.81 -7.58
CA SER A 10 -7.13 -1.29 -8.28
C SER A 10 -8.39 -1.36 -7.39
N SER A 11 -8.25 -1.37 -6.06
CA SER A 11 -9.37 -1.42 -5.10
C SER A 11 -8.93 -0.95 -3.71
N GLY A 12 -9.86 -0.94 -2.77
CA GLY A 12 -9.62 -0.72 -1.35
C GLY A 12 -8.81 0.55 -1.04
N ILE A 13 -7.87 0.44 -0.12
CA ILE A 13 -7.04 1.55 0.37
C ILE A 13 -6.30 2.24 -0.77
N GLY A 14 -5.66 1.47 -1.66
CA GLY A 14 -4.88 2.04 -2.77
C GLY A 14 -5.73 2.86 -3.75
N LYS A 15 -6.93 2.39 -4.10
CA LYS A 15 -7.90 3.14 -4.91
C LYS A 15 -8.33 4.42 -4.20
N SER A 16 -8.73 4.34 -2.92
CA SER A 16 -9.17 5.51 -2.15
C SER A 16 -8.05 6.54 -2.01
N THR A 17 -6.81 6.10 -1.79
CA THR A 17 -5.63 6.96 -1.76
C THR A 17 -5.42 7.67 -3.11
N ALA A 18 -5.43 6.93 -4.22
CA ALA A 18 -5.26 7.52 -5.55
C ALA A 18 -6.33 8.60 -5.83
N ILE A 19 -7.59 8.31 -5.52
CA ILE A 19 -8.71 9.25 -5.68
C ILE A 19 -8.56 10.47 -4.76
N LYS A 20 -8.17 10.29 -3.50
CA LYS A 20 -7.94 11.38 -2.55
C LYS A 20 -6.89 12.35 -3.06
N PHE A 21 -5.75 11.84 -3.50
CA PHE A 21 -4.63 12.66 -3.94
C PHE A 21 -4.90 13.38 -5.27
N VAL A 22 -5.54 12.75 -6.25
CA VAL A 22 -5.88 13.45 -7.49
C VAL A 22 -6.88 14.57 -7.24
N LYS A 23 -7.89 14.37 -6.38
CA LYS A 23 -8.82 15.44 -5.96
C LYS A 23 -8.14 16.58 -5.21
N ALA A 24 -7.03 16.29 -4.52
CA ALA A 24 -6.19 17.29 -3.86
C ALA A 24 -5.19 17.98 -4.80
N GLY A 25 -5.25 17.72 -6.11
CA GLY A 25 -4.45 18.39 -7.12
C GLY A 25 -3.08 17.74 -7.41
N TRP A 26 -2.83 16.52 -6.93
CA TRP A 26 -1.59 15.80 -7.22
C TRP A 26 -1.68 15.03 -8.53
N ASN A 27 -0.53 14.79 -9.15
CA ASN A 27 -0.36 13.73 -10.13
C ASN A 27 -0.35 12.37 -9.44
N VAL A 28 -0.96 11.36 -10.06
CA VAL A 28 -1.08 10.01 -9.50
C VAL A 28 -0.56 8.99 -10.49
N VAL A 29 0.48 8.26 -10.11
CA VAL A 29 0.91 7.03 -10.79
C VAL A 29 0.27 5.85 -10.06
N SER A 30 -0.55 5.11 -10.78
CA SER A 30 -1.40 4.05 -10.26
C SER A 30 -0.94 2.70 -10.78
N TRP A 31 -0.35 1.89 -9.90
CA TRP A 31 0.14 0.55 -10.22
C TRP A 31 -0.74 -0.55 -9.66
N GLY A 32 -1.03 -1.56 -10.46
CA GLY A 32 -1.78 -2.73 -10.05
C GLY A 32 -2.00 -3.71 -11.19
N ARG A 33 -2.30 -4.97 -10.87
CA ARG A 33 -2.49 -6.04 -11.86
C ARG A 33 -3.81 -5.94 -12.64
N ARG A 34 -4.84 -5.33 -12.04
CA ARG A 34 -6.20 -5.28 -12.59
C ARG A 34 -6.44 -3.96 -13.31
N PHE A 35 -5.81 -3.79 -14.48
CA PHE A 35 -5.85 -2.57 -15.27
C PHE A 35 -7.28 -2.05 -15.50
N LYS A 36 -8.20 -2.91 -15.95
CA LYS A 36 -9.60 -2.54 -16.20
C LYS A 36 -10.31 -1.95 -14.97
N LYS A 37 -9.99 -2.42 -13.75
CA LYS A 37 -10.56 -1.83 -12.52
C LYS A 37 -10.00 -0.43 -12.25
N MET A 38 -8.72 -0.20 -12.53
CA MET A 38 -8.11 1.13 -12.39
C MET A 38 -8.66 2.10 -13.44
N GLU A 39 -8.79 1.65 -14.67
CA GLU A 39 -9.39 2.43 -15.75
C GLU A 39 -10.86 2.80 -15.43
N ALA A 40 -11.64 1.85 -14.94
CA ALA A 40 -13.04 2.07 -14.59
C ALA A 40 -13.21 3.16 -13.51
N TRP A 41 -12.44 3.12 -12.41
CA TRP A 41 -12.56 4.17 -11.40
C TRP A 41 -11.99 5.51 -11.87
N LYS A 42 -10.95 5.52 -12.71
CA LYS A 42 -10.43 6.74 -13.32
C LYS A 42 -11.49 7.41 -14.19
N ASN A 43 -12.17 6.65 -15.05
CA ASN A 43 -13.17 7.16 -15.98
C ASN A 43 -14.43 7.72 -15.27
N ASN A 44 -14.65 7.36 -14.02
CA ASN A 44 -15.72 7.93 -13.18
C ASN A 44 -15.34 9.28 -12.52
N LEU A 45 -14.15 9.80 -12.77
CA LEU A 45 -13.72 11.10 -12.27
C LEU A 45 -13.91 12.21 -13.32
N PRO A 46 -13.92 13.49 -12.91
CA PRO A 46 -13.89 14.61 -13.86
C PRO A 46 -12.68 14.51 -14.81
N LEU A 47 -12.85 14.96 -16.06
CA LEU A 47 -11.77 14.92 -17.07
C LEU A 47 -10.48 15.65 -16.64
N THR A 48 -10.63 16.72 -15.86
CA THR A 48 -9.49 17.43 -15.27
C THR A 48 -8.66 16.55 -14.33
N ASP A 49 -9.32 15.69 -13.57
CA ASP A 49 -8.67 14.75 -12.66
C ASP A 49 -8.08 13.56 -13.43
N GLN A 50 -8.79 13.05 -14.44
CA GLN A 50 -8.30 11.95 -15.27
C GLN A 50 -6.96 12.25 -15.94
N LYS A 51 -6.72 13.51 -16.36
CA LYS A 51 -5.45 13.96 -16.97
C LYS A 51 -4.27 13.89 -16.00
N ARG A 52 -4.51 13.88 -14.71
CA ARG A 52 -3.51 13.76 -13.63
C ARG A 52 -3.29 12.33 -13.16
N ILE A 53 -3.84 11.34 -13.85
CA ILE A 53 -3.71 9.93 -13.47
C ILE A 53 -3.05 9.15 -14.61
N PHE A 54 -1.90 8.57 -14.32
CA PHE A 54 -1.22 7.60 -15.17
C PHE A 54 -1.36 6.20 -14.57
N ILE A 55 -1.89 5.26 -15.36
CA ILE A 55 -2.16 3.89 -14.92
C ILE A 55 -1.21 2.93 -15.62
N GLN A 56 -0.64 1.99 -14.87
CA GLN A 56 0.15 0.89 -15.42
C GLN A 56 -0.26 -0.45 -14.84
N CYS A 57 -0.29 -1.48 -15.69
CA CYS A 57 -0.44 -2.86 -15.26
C CYS A 57 0.92 -3.37 -14.78
N VAL A 58 1.11 -3.47 -13.47
CA VAL A 58 2.38 -3.87 -12.86
C VAL A 58 2.10 -4.94 -11.81
N ASP A 59 2.79 -6.07 -11.90
CA ASP A 59 2.88 -7.04 -10.81
C ASP A 59 4.13 -6.74 -9.99
N VAL A 60 3.93 -6.28 -8.76
CA VAL A 60 5.04 -5.95 -7.85
C VAL A 60 5.90 -7.17 -7.48
N MET A 61 5.40 -8.40 -7.67
CA MET A 61 6.18 -9.63 -7.46
C MET A 61 7.29 -9.80 -8.50
N SER A 62 7.21 -9.12 -9.65
CA SER A 62 8.20 -9.18 -10.74
C SER A 62 9.14 -7.98 -10.68
N ALA A 63 10.40 -8.22 -10.29
CA ALA A 63 11.41 -7.16 -10.25
C ALA A 63 11.66 -6.52 -11.63
N SER A 64 11.59 -7.31 -12.73
CA SER A 64 11.73 -6.80 -14.08
C SER A 64 10.58 -5.88 -14.47
N GLN A 65 9.31 -6.28 -14.24
CA GLN A 65 8.16 -5.41 -14.51
C GLN A 65 8.22 -4.11 -13.72
N VAL A 66 8.64 -4.15 -12.46
CA VAL A 66 8.81 -2.96 -11.63
C VAL A 66 9.87 -2.03 -12.22
N THR A 67 11.02 -2.57 -12.67
CA THR A 67 12.11 -1.81 -13.28
C THR A 67 11.70 -1.21 -14.63
N GLU A 68 10.99 -1.95 -15.45
CA GLU A 68 10.48 -1.47 -16.75
C GLU A 68 9.39 -0.39 -16.56
N ALA A 69 8.48 -0.61 -15.61
CA ALA A 69 7.37 0.30 -15.37
C ALA A 69 7.83 1.71 -14.97
N ILE A 70 8.90 1.84 -14.16
CA ILE A 70 9.42 3.16 -13.78
C ILE A 70 9.99 3.93 -14.98
N GLN A 71 10.58 3.24 -15.96
CA GLN A 71 11.13 3.86 -17.17
C GLN A 71 10.02 4.37 -18.10
N LEU A 72 8.86 3.73 -18.07
CA LEU A 72 7.71 4.07 -18.91
C LEU A 72 6.81 5.18 -18.32
N ILE A 73 7.14 5.70 -17.14
CA ILE A 73 6.38 6.82 -16.55
C ILE A 73 6.64 8.09 -17.39
N PRO A 74 5.58 8.78 -17.88
CA PRO A 74 5.71 10.01 -18.63
C PRO A 74 6.43 11.10 -17.83
N GLU A 75 7.15 11.98 -18.50
CA GLU A 75 8.03 12.98 -17.90
C GLU A 75 7.34 13.86 -16.86
N ASN A 76 6.08 14.24 -17.10
CA ASN A 76 5.28 15.05 -16.18
C ASN A 76 4.84 14.31 -14.90
N PHE A 77 5.05 12.98 -14.80
CA PHE A 77 4.79 12.14 -13.62
C PHE A 77 6.06 11.57 -12.99
N LYS A 78 7.23 11.76 -13.61
CA LYS A 78 8.44 11.00 -13.33
C LYS A 78 9.06 11.30 -11.96
N VAL A 79 8.92 12.52 -11.47
CA VAL A 79 9.40 12.91 -10.14
C VAL A 79 8.41 12.45 -9.08
N ILE A 80 8.68 11.31 -8.44
CA ILE A 80 7.82 10.75 -7.39
C ILE A 80 8.15 11.41 -6.06
N ASP A 81 7.24 12.23 -5.53
CA ASP A 81 7.39 12.90 -4.22
C ASP A 81 6.94 12.00 -3.06
N LEU A 82 5.97 11.13 -3.31
CA LEU A 82 5.42 10.20 -2.32
C LEU A 82 5.27 8.82 -2.94
N LEU A 83 5.89 7.81 -2.32
CA LEU A 83 5.63 6.40 -2.60
C LEU A 83 4.70 5.83 -1.52
N VAL A 84 3.60 5.22 -1.92
CA VAL A 84 2.73 4.43 -1.04
C VAL A 84 2.82 2.96 -1.42
N ASN A 85 3.57 2.20 -0.64
CA ASN A 85 3.64 0.74 -0.73
C ASN A 85 2.38 0.15 -0.09
N ASN A 86 1.32 0.05 -0.88
CA ASN A 86 0.03 -0.47 -0.43
C ASN A 86 -0.26 -1.88 -0.98
N ALA A 87 0.37 -2.30 -2.07
CA ALA A 87 0.16 -3.65 -2.60
C ALA A 87 0.45 -4.70 -1.52
N GLY A 88 -0.54 -5.53 -1.23
CA GLY A 88 -0.44 -6.56 -0.21
C GLY A 88 -1.70 -7.40 -0.16
N LEU A 89 -1.58 -8.60 0.36
CA LEU A 89 -2.67 -9.56 0.53
C LEU A 89 -2.43 -10.50 1.72
N ALA A 90 -3.50 -11.11 2.19
CA ALA A 90 -3.46 -12.34 2.98
C ALA A 90 -4.15 -13.45 2.18
N LEU A 91 -3.68 -14.67 2.32
CA LEU A 91 -4.26 -15.86 1.72
C LEU A 91 -4.38 -16.95 2.76
N GLY A 92 -5.55 -17.57 2.81
CA GLY A 92 -5.87 -18.61 3.77
C GLY A 92 -5.98 -18.11 5.21
N LYS A 93 -6.48 -18.98 6.05
CA LYS A 93 -6.49 -18.89 7.51
C LYS A 93 -6.54 -20.32 8.04
N SER A 94 -5.39 -20.86 8.43
CA SER A 94 -5.23 -22.23 8.89
C SER A 94 -4.03 -22.37 9.83
N PRO A 95 -4.00 -23.39 10.69
CA PRO A 95 -2.80 -23.74 11.45
C PRO A 95 -1.60 -23.95 10.51
N ILE A 96 -0.38 -23.80 11.05
CA ILE A 96 0.85 -23.82 10.22
C ILE A 96 1.03 -25.15 9.46
N HIS A 97 0.63 -26.28 10.05
CA HIS A 97 0.77 -27.60 9.44
C HIS A 97 -0.27 -27.92 8.35
N GLU A 98 -1.29 -27.05 8.18
CA GLU A 98 -2.35 -27.20 7.17
C GLU A 98 -2.29 -26.13 6.09
N GLY A 99 -1.36 -25.19 6.19
CA GLY A 99 -1.25 -24.06 5.26
C GLY A 99 -0.78 -24.48 3.87
N LEU A 100 -1.19 -23.74 2.85
CA LEU A 100 -0.81 -23.98 1.47
C LEU A 100 0.49 -23.23 1.15
N ILE A 101 1.53 -23.93 0.73
CA ILE A 101 2.84 -23.35 0.37
C ILE A 101 2.68 -22.23 -0.68
N LYS A 102 1.86 -22.44 -1.71
CA LYS A 102 1.60 -21.42 -2.73
C LYS A 102 1.04 -20.11 -2.17
N ASP A 103 0.20 -20.18 -1.14
CA ASP A 103 -0.35 -19.01 -0.47
C ASP A 103 0.73 -18.28 0.33
N TRP A 104 1.63 -19.02 0.97
CA TRP A 104 2.76 -18.47 1.69
C TRP A 104 3.74 -17.75 0.76
N GLU A 105 4.14 -18.41 -0.33
CA GLU A 105 5.00 -17.81 -1.36
C GLU A 105 4.39 -16.53 -1.92
N GLN A 106 3.11 -16.54 -2.27
CA GLN A 106 2.44 -15.37 -2.81
C GLN A 106 2.35 -14.23 -1.79
N MET A 107 2.13 -14.52 -0.49
CA MET A 107 2.16 -13.51 0.58
C MET A 107 3.56 -12.91 0.75
N ILE A 108 4.61 -13.74 0.76
CA ILE A 108 6.00 -13.28 0.88
C ILE A 108 6.39 -12.45 -0.34
N ASP A 109 6.10 -12.94 -1.54
CA ASP A 109 6.45 -12.26 -2.79
C ASP A 109 5.75 -10.92 -2.93
N THR A 110 4.45 -10.84 -2.58
CA THR A 110 3.70 -9.59 -2.69
C THR A 110 4.04 -8.62 -1.57
N ASN A 111 3.91 -9.07 -0.29
CA ASN A 111 3.94 -8.17 0.86
C ASN A 111 5.36 -7.71 1.21
N LEU A 112 6.37 -8.55 0.90
CA LEU A 112 7.75 -8.31 1.28
C LEU A 112 8.62 -7.98 0.06
N LYS A 113 8.79 -8.92 -0.89
CA LYS A 113 9.64 -8.70 -2.05
C LYS A 113 9.11 -7.57 -2.93
N GLY A 114 7.78 -7.51 -3.16
CA GLY A 114 7.16 -6.45 -3.94
C GLY A 114 7.42 -5.06 -3.37
N LEU A 115 7.28 -4.89 -2.05
CA LEU A 115 7.62 -3.65 -1.35
C LEU A 115 9.10 -3.28 -1.55
N LEU A 116 10.00 -4.26 -1.42
CA LEU A 116 11.45 -4.05 -1.60
C LEU A 116 11.78 -3.65 -3.04
N TYR A 117 11.22 -4.32 -4.05
CA TYR A 117 11.49 -4.01 -5.46
C TYR A 117 11.05 -2.60 -5.82
N VAL A 118 9.83 -2.21 -5.42
CA VAL A 118 9.31 -0.87 -5.69
C VAL A 118 10.14 0.20 -4.97
N THR A 119 10.46 -0.01 -3.69
CA THR A 119 11.28 0.92 -2.92
C THR A 119 12.68 1.07 -3.55
N LYS A 120 13.29 -0.03 -3.99
CA LYS A 120 14.63 -0.03 -4.60
C LYS A 120 14.71 0.80 -5.88
N VAL A 121 13.66 0.81 -6.70
CA VAL A 121 13.69 1.60 -7.95
C VAL A 121 13.31 3.05 -7.76
N ILE A 122 12.55 3.40 -6.69
CA ILE A 122 12.09 4.77 -6.43
C ILE A 122 13.08 5.56 -5.54
N SER A 123 13.60 4.93 -4.49
CA SER A 123 14.39 5.63 -3.47
C SER A 123 15.68 6.29 -3.98
N PRO A 124 16.42 5.78 -4.98
CA PRO A 124 17.63 6.44 -5.45
C PRO A 124 17.41 7.86 -5.96
N GLU A 125 16.31 8.10 -6.69
CA GLU A 125 15.97 9.44 -7.16
C GLU A 125 15.61 10.38 -6.01
N MET A 126 14.89 9.89 -5.00
CA MET A 126 14.62 10.64 -3.77
C MET A 126 15.93 11.01 -3.04
N VAL A 127 16.88 10.07 -2.96
CA VAL A 127 18.21 10.28 -2.34
C VAL A 127 18.98 11.36 -3.09
N ASN A 128 19.05 11.29 -4.42
CA ASN A 128 19.77 12.23 -5.25
C ASN A 128 19.29 13.68 -5.06
N ARG A 129 17.98 13.88 -4.99
CA ARG A 129 17.37 15.21 -4.79
C ARG A 129 17.16 15.60 -3.33
N LYS A 130 17.54 14.74 -2.38
CA LYS A 130 17.37 14.93 -0.92
C LYS A 130 15.94 15.33 -0.54
N SER A 131 14.96 14.71 -1.17
CA SER A 131 13.54 15.01 -0.97
C SER A 131 12.67 13.84 -1.37
N GLY A 132 11.76 13.45 -0.50
CA GLY A 132 10.80 12.39 -0.77
C GLY A 132 10.13 11.88 0.50
N GLN A 133 9.11 11.08 0.30
CA GLN A 133 8.43 10.39 1.38
C GLN A 133 8.02 8.98 0.95
N ILE A 134 8.13 8.02 1.87
CA ILE A 134 7.68 6.64 1.69
C ILE A 134 6.68 6.32 2.80
N ILE A 135 5.51 5.81 2.43
CA ILE A 135 4.51 5.30 3.39
C ILE A 135 4.26 3.84 3.08
N ASN A 136 4.56 2.98 4.03
CA ASN A 136 4.32 1.55 3.94
C ASN A 136 3.01 1.19 4.66
N ILE A 137 2.14 0.43 4.00
CA ILE A 137 0.92 -0.07 4.63
C ILE A 137 1.24 -1.39 5.36
N GLY A 138 1.40 -1.25 6.65
CA GLY A 138 1.56 -2.36 7.60
C GLY A 138 0.23 -3.05 7.90
N SER A 139 0.05 -3.42 9.15
CA SER A 139 -1.17 -3.97 9.74
C SER A 139 -0.98 -4.09 11.25
N ILE A 140 -2.07 -4.15 12.02
CA ILE A 140 -2.02 -4.63 13.40
C ILE A 140 -1.38 -6.03 13.47
N ALA A 141 -1.56 -6.85 12.45
CA ALA A 141 -0.92 -8.16 12.29
C ALA A 141 0.64 -8.11 12.21
N GLY A 142 1.22 -6.94 12.12
CA GLY A 142 2.67 -6.69 12.25
C GLY A 142 3.08 -6.16 13.62
N LYS A 143 2.14 -6.04 14.55
CA LYS A 143 2.35 -5.61 15.94
C LYS A 143 2.05 -6.74 16.91
N GLU A 144 1.08 -7.56 16.59
CA GLU A 144 0.66 -8.73 17.35
C GLU A 144 0.26 -9.88 16.42
N THR A 145 0.37 -11.10 16.92
CA THR A 145 -0.04 -12.29 16.18
C THR A 145 -1.44 -12.72 16.58
N TYR A 146 -2.11 -13.43 15.68
CA TYR A 146 -3.39 -14.07 15.96
C TYR A 146 -3.42 -15.51 15.41
N PRO A 147 -4.23 -16.40 15.98
CA PRO A 147 -4.33 -17.78 15.51
C PRO A 147 -4.63 -17.89 14.01
N ASP A 148 -3.98 -18.85 13.34
CA ASP A 148 -4.10 -19.14 11.91
C ASP A 148 -3.65 -18.00 10.97
N GLY A 149 -3.03 -16.93 11.49
CA GLY A 149 -2.49 -15.82 10.72
C GLY A 149 -1.01 -15.92 10.41
N ASN A 150 -0.35 -16.97 10.83
CA ASN A 150 1.09 -17.22 10.88
C ASN A 150 1.97 -16.50 9.82
N VAL A 151 1.93 -16.92 8.56
CA VAL A 151 2.78 -16.32 7.50
C VAL A 151 2.36 -14.88 7.17
N TYR A 152 1.06 -14.57 7.18
CA TYR A 152 0.63 -13.18 7.01
C TYR A 152 1.18 -12.28 8.11
N ASN A 153 1.07 -12.71 9.39
CA ASN A 153 1.66 -11.99 10.52
C ASN A 153 3.16 -11.79 10.28
N ALA A 154 3.90 -12.86 9.95
CA ALA A 154 5.34 -12.81 9.71
C ALA A 154 5.68 -11.78 8.61
N THR A 155 4.93 -11.74 7.50
CA THR A 155 5.16 -10.74 6.45
C THR A 155 4.93 -9.31 6.95
N LYS A 156 3.95 -9.08 7.82
CA LYS A 156 3.64 -7.74 8.36
C LYS A 156 4.62 -7.31 9.46
N PHE A 157 5.14 -8.22 10.26
CA PHE A 157 6.28 -7.97 11.14
C PHE A 157 7.54 -7.61 10.34
N ALA A 158 7.78 -8.31 9.22
CA ALA A 158 8.89 -7.98 8.34
C ALA A 158 8.74 -6.59 7.71
N VAL A 159 7.52 -6.18 7.31
CA VAL A 159 7.24 -4.80 6.82
C VAL A 159 7.55 -3.77 7.92
N ASP A 160 7.21 -4.05 9.19
CA ASP A 160 7.54 -3.16 10.31
C ASP A 160 9.06 -3.00 10.46
N ALA A 161 9.77 -4.11 10.47
CA ALA A 161 11.24 -4.10 10.58
C ALA A 161 11.88 -3.34 9.40
N LEU A 162 11.47 -3.62 8.18
CA LEU A 162 11.95 -2.94 6.97
C LEU A 162 11.65 -1.43 6.99
N THR A 163 10.46 -1.03 7.46
CA THR A 163 10.10 0.39 7.56
C THR A 163 11.01 1.13 8.53
N ARG A 164 11.37 0.50 9.66
CA ARG A 164 12.31 1.05 10.62
C ARG A 164 13.73 1.16 10.03
N GLY A 165 14.23 0.11 9.35
CA GLY A 165 15.50 0.13 8.64
C GLY A 165 15.55 1.20 7.57
N MET A 166 14.55 1.27 6.69
CA MET A 166 14.45 2.31 5.65
C MET A 166 14.48 3.72 6.25
N ARG A 167 13.85 3.95 7.41
CA ARG A 167 13.88 5.25 8.09
C ARG A 167 15.28 5.60 8.56
N GLN A 168 16.02 4.63 9.11
CA GLN A 168 17.41 4.84 9.54
C GLN A 168 18.31 5.14 8.34
N ASP A 169 18.20 4.38 7.26
CA ASP A 169 19.02 4.53 6.06
C ASP A 169 18.79 5.86 5.33
N LEU A 170 17.50 6.30 5.26
CA LEU A 170 17.09 7.40 4.39
C LEU A 170 16.95 8.75 5.11
N SER A 171 16.97 8.78 6.44
CA SER A 171 16.83 10.02 7.23
C SER A 171 17.94 11.05 6.93
N GLN A 172 19.18 10.61 6.77
CA GLN A 172 20.31 11.46 6.40
C GLN A 172 20.16 12.12 5.02
N HIS A 173 19.27 11.58 4.17
CA HIS A 173 18.93 12.11 2.85
C HIS A 173 17.64 12.95 2.87
N GLN A 174 17.15 13.34 4.06
CA GLN A 174 15.90 14.11 4.24
C GLN A 174 14.65 13.42 3.69
N ILE A 175 14.64 12.09 3.60
CA ILE A 175 13.50 11.30 3.19
C ILE A 175 12.75 10.83 4.42
N ARG A 176 11.44 11.08 4.45
CA ARG A 176 10.57 10.64 5.53
C ARG A 176 10.04 9.25 5.24
N VAL A 177 10.08 8.37 6.22
CA VAL A 177 9.55 7.00 6.09
C VAL A 177 8.57 6.73 7.21
N SER A 178 7.34 6.44 6.84
CA SER A 178 6.21 6.21 7.74
C SER A 178 5.63 4.82 7.56
N GLN A 179 5.03 4.29 8.62
CA GLN A 179 4.16 3.13 8.54
C GLN A 179 2.76 3.48 9.02
N ILE A 180 1.75 2.99 8.33
CA ILE A 180 0.37 2.95 8.82
C ILE A 180 0.00 1.50 9.00
N SER A 181 -0.43 1.14 10.21
CA SER A 181 -0.79 -0.21 10.62
C SER A 181 -2.30 -0.29 10.90
N PRO A 182 -3.14 -0.55 9.88
CA PRO A 182 -4.57 -0.63 10.08
C PRO A 182 -4.97 -1.92 10.83
N GLY A 183 -6.06 -1.80 11.60
CA GLY A 183 -6.86 -2.93 12.01
C GLY A 183 -7.76 -3.43 10.89
N MET A 184 -9.01 -3.78 11.24
CA MET A 184 -9.97 -4.28 10.25
C MET A 184 -10.51 -3.15 9.36
N VAL A 185 -10.19 -3.22 8.05
CA VAL A 185 -10.67 -2.29 7.02
C VAL A 185 -11.58 -3.05 6.06
N GLU A 186 -12.80 -2.60 5.87
CA GLU A 186 -13.72 -3.21 4.92
C GLU A 186 -13.32 -2.91 3.47
N THR A 187 -12.80 -3.93 2.80
CA THR A 187 -12.34 -3.89 1.41
C THR A 187 -12.46 -5.29 0.78
N GLU A 188 -12.05 -5.44 -0.49
CA GLU A 188 -11.93 -6.76 -1.13
C GLU A 188 -10.86 -7.67 -0.48
N PHE A 189 -10.10 -7.19 0.50
CA PHE A 189 -9.02 -7.94 1.15
C PHE A 189 -9.51 -9.26 1.77
N SER A 190 -10.63 -9.22 2.48
CA SER A 190 -11.20 -10.42 3.11
C SER A 190 -11.71 -11.44 2.07
N GLU A 191 -12.25 -10.97 0.94
CA GLU A 191 -12.66 -11.85 -0.15
C GLU A 191 -11.44 -12.54 -0.79
N VAL A 192 -10.35 -11.78 -1.01
CA VAL A 192 -9.07 -12.34 -1.51
C VAL A 192 -8.51 -13.36 -0.52
N ARG A 193 -8.52 -13.05 0.78
CA ARG A 193 -8.02 -13.94 1.83
C ARG A 193 -8.70 -15.30 1.83
N PHE A 194 -9.99 -15.33 1.59
CA PHE A 194 -10.79 -16.55 1.57
C PHE A 194 -11.04 -17.09 0.15
N HIS A 195 -10.12 -16.82 -0.79
CA HIS A 195 -10.18 -17.34 -2.17
C HIS A 195 -11.53 -17.10 -2.87
N GLY A 196 -12.17 -15.95 -2.61
CA GLY A 196 -13.46 -15.56 -3.20
C GLY A 196 -14.69 -15.98 -2.39
N ASP A 197 -14.54 -16.62 -1.23
CA ASP A 197 -15.65 -16.94 -0.35
C ASP A 197 -16.21 -15.67 0.32
N LYS A 198 -17.22 -15.10 -0.32
CA LYS A 198 -17.89 -13.87 0.15
C LYS A 198 -18.59 -14.04 1.50
N LYS A 199 -19.10 -15.24 1.81
CA LYS A 199 -19.78 -15.49 3.08
C LYS A 199 -18.77 -15.41 4.23
N LYS A 200 -17.63 -16.08 4.12
CA LYS A 200 -16.55 -15.97 5.09
C LYS A 200 -16.01 -14.57 5.19
N ALA A 201 -15.84 -13.86 4.05
CA ALA A 201 -15.36 -12.50 4.02
C ALA A 201 -16.28 -11.54 4.80
N GLN A 202 -17.59 -11.66 4.66
CA GLN A 202 -18.57 -10.85 5.38
C GLN A 202 -18.60 -11.13 6.89
N GLN A 203 -18.37 -12.39 7.29
CA GLN A 203 -18.34 -12.77 8.70
C GLN A 203 -17.21 -12.09 9.48
N VAL A 204 -16.12 -11.69 8.82
CA VAL A 204 -14.99 -11.01 9.46
C VAL A 204 -15.42 -9.70 10.13
N TYR A 205 -16.42 -9.02 9.57
CA TYR A 205 -16.89 -7.72 10.04
C TYR A 205 -18.16 -7.79 10.90
N LYS A 206 -18.63 -9.02 11.19
CA LYS A 206 -19.83 -9.19 12.00
C LYS A 206 -19.62 -8.62 13.41
N ASN A 207 -20.59 -7.84 13.86
CA ASN A 207 -20.61 -7.20 15.19
C ASN A 207 -19.57 -6.07 15.39
N MET A 208 -19.03 -5.49 14.30
CA MET A 208 -18.20 -4.30 14.42
C MET A 208 -18.45 -3.32 13.27
N SER A 209 -18.11 -2.05 13.48
CA SER A 209 -18.01 -1.03 12.44
C SER A 209 -16.56 -0.95 11.98
N PRO A 210 -16.18 -1.65 10.88
CA PRO A 210 -14.80 -1.64 10.41
C PRO A 210 -14.40 -0.27 9.87
N LEU A 211 -13.09 0.00 9.86
CA LEU A 211 -12.56 1.14 9.13
C LEU A 211 -12.93 1.03 7.65
N LYS A 212 -13.05 2.16 7.00
CA LYS A 212 -13.23 2.28 5.56
C LYS A 212 -11.89 2.60 4.89
N ALA A 213 -11.76 2.25 3.63
CA ALA A 213 -10.56 2.59 2.85
C ALA A 213 -10.26 4.10 2.83
N ASN A 214 -11.29 4.94 2.92
CA ASN A 214 -11.14 6.40 2.99
C ASN A 214 -10.50 6.87 4.29
N ASP A 215 -10.75 6.22 5.43
CA ASP A 215 -10.12 6.59 6.70
C ASP A 215 -8.59 6.47 6.61
N ILE A 216 -8.13 5.41 5.93
CA ILE A 216 -6.69 5.21 5.70
C ILE A 216 -6.14 6.20 4.66
N ALA A 217 -6.90 6.49 3.60
CA ALA A 217 -6.50 7.47 2.59
C ALA A 217 -6.38 8.89 3.18
N ASP A 218 -7.27 9.25 4.10
CA ASP A 218 -7.24 10.53 4.81
C ASP A 218 -6.02 10.63 5.73
N LEU A 219 -5.68 9.55 6.43
CA LEU A 219 -4.48 9.48 7.26
C LEU A 219 -3.19 9.55 6.42
N ILE A 220 -3.14 8.85 5.27
CA ILE A 220 -2.01 8.96 4.31
C ILE A 220 -1.86 10.42 3.85
N TYR A 221 -2.96 11.08 3.52
CA TYR A 221 -2.96 12.47 3.08
C TYR A 221 -2.49 13.41 4.19
N TYR A 222 -2.97 13.24 5.42
CA TYR A 222 -2.51 14.00 6.59
C TYR A 222 -0.99 13.87 6.79
N ILE A 223 -0.48 12.64 6.84
CA ILE A 223 0.95 12.36 7.04
C ILE A 223 1.80 12.97 5.91
N SER A 224 1.31 12.94 4.66
CA SER A 224 2.04 13.48 3.52
C SER A 224 2.19 14.99 3.56
N ASN A 225 1.30 15.69 4.24
CA ASN A 225 1.26 17.15 4.35
C ASN A 225 1.85 17.70 5.66
N THR A 226 2.42 16.86 6.52
CA THR A 226 3.16 17.35 7.69
C THR A 226 4.39 18.15 7.25
N PRO A 227 4.85 19.14 8.04
CA PRO A 227 6.07 19.90 7.74
C PRO A 227 7.29 18.98 7.50
N SER A 228 8.24 19.40 6.68
CA SER A 228 9.38 18.57 6.26
C SER A 228 10.22 18.02 7.41
N HIS A 229 10.31 18.73 8.53
CA HIS A 229 11.02 18.28 9.72
C HIS A 229 10.22 17.31 10.61
N VAL A 230 8.93 17.07 10.29
CA VAL A 230 8.06 16.17 11.03
C VAL A 230 7.95 14.84 10.29
N ASN A 231 8.37 13.77 10.91
CA ASN A 231 8.16 12.41 10.41
C ASN A 231 7.22 11.66 11.36
N VAL A 232 5.98 11.44 10.95
CA VAL A 232 5.05 10.54 11.64
C VAL A 232 5.50 9.12 11.38
N ALA A 233 6.23 8.55 12.32
CA ALA A 233 7.01 7.33 12.09
C ALA A 233 6.16 6.05 11.96
N ASP A 234 5.16 5.90 12.82
CA ASP A 234 4.29 4.72 12.90
C ASP A 234 2.94 5.09 13.49
N VAL A 235 1.87 4.62 12.86
CA VAL A 235 0.50 4.86 13.32
C VAL A 235 -0.27 3.56 13.29
N LEU A 236 -0.73 3.11 14.46
CA LEU A 236 -1.75 2.08 14.60
C LEU A 236 -3.13 2.75 14.57
N ILE A 237 -3.99 2.33 13.64
CA ILE A 237 -5.37 2.82 13.52
C ILE A 237 -6.34 1.65 13.53
N LEU A 238 -7.27 1.67 14.46
CA LEU A 238 -8.21 0.57 14.74
C LEU A 238 -9.64 1.05 14.66
N PRO A 239 -10.60 0.17 14.28
CA PRO A 239 -11.99 0.38 14.64
C PRO A 239 -12.13 0.54 16.15
N THR A 240 -13.01 1.40 16.62
CA THR A 240 -13.22 1.63 18.07
C THR A 240 -13.57 0.33 18.83
N GLN A 241 -14.16 -0.64 18.15
CA GLN A 241 -14.54 -1.93 18.73
C GLN A 241 -13.45 -3.01 18.64
N GLN A 242 -12.32 -2.70 18.04
CA GLN A 242 -11.15 -3.56 17.98
C GLN A 242 -10.15 -3.11 19.04
N ALA A 243 -10.22 -3.73 20.22
CA ALA A 243 -9.28 -3.49 21.32
C ALA A 243 -8.20 -4.58 21.33
#